data_76b48a94eeae604edab6d1d5a4297e97
#
_entry.id   76b48a94eeae604edab6d1d5a4297e97
#
_cell.length_a   1.000
_cell.length_b   1.000
_cell.length_c   1.000
_cell.angle_alpha   90.00
_cell.angle_beta   90.00
_cell.angle_gamma   90.00
#
_symmetry.space_group_name_H-M   'P 1'
#
loop_
_entity.id
_entity.type
_entity.pdbx_description
1 polymer ?
#
loop_
_entity_poly.entity_id
_entity_poly.type
_entity_poly.pdbx_seq_one_letter_code
_entity_poly.pdbx_strand_id
1 'polypeptide(L)' 'MERQFRFKAGDRVKIRKDEPTPFAGLEGTIAAIEPHPREVAVLDRYIVVFKWGEKQSFYEAQLTEADTDHA' A
#
# COMPACT_ATOMS: atom_id res chain seq x y z
N MET A 1 17.31 -11.66 11.69
CA MET A 1 15.94 -12.08 11.48
C MET A 1 15.28 -11.19 10.47
N GLU A 2 14.62 -11.78 9.51
CA GLU A 2 14.02 -10.98 8.48
C GLU A 2 12.72 -10.39 8.92
N ARG A 3 12.49 -9.18 8.51
CA ARG A 3 11.26 -8.51 8.77
C ARG A 3 10.25 -8.82 7.70
N GLN A 4 9.03 -9.10 8.09
CA GLN A 4 7.99 -9.38 7.13
C GLN A 4 7.09 -8.18 6.96
N PHE A 5 6.79 -7.87 5.71
CA PHE A 5 5.87 -6.79 5.39
C PHE A 5 4.56 -7.39 4.91
N ARG A 6 3.48 -6.66 5.14
CA ARG A 6 2.17 -7.13 4.73
C ARG A 6 2.06 -7.19 3.21
N PHE A 7 2.71 -6.27 2.52
CA PHE A 7 2.69 -6.23 1.07
C PHE A 7 4.11 -6.18 0.55
N LYS A 8 4.28 -6.50 -0.71
CA LYS A 8 5.58 -6.43 -1.35
C LYS A 8 5.47 -5.75 -2.69
N ALA A 9 6.60 -5.35 -3.25
CA ALA A 9 6.63 -4.69 -4.55
C ALA A 9 5.95 -5.59 -5.59
N GLY A 10 5.09 -4.99 -6.38
CA GLY A 10 4.32 -5.72 -7.37
C GLY A 10 2.93 -6.11 -6.92
N ASP A 11 2.66 -6.05 -5.61
CA ASP A 11 1.32 -6.40 -5.13
C ASP A 11 0.32 -5.33 -5.53
N ARG A 12 -0.88 -5.78 -5.85
CA ARG A 12 -2.00 -4.88 -6.10
C ARG A 12 -2.71 -4.59 -4.80
N VAL A 13 -2.97 -3.34 -4.56
CA VAL A 13 -3.63 -2.92 -3.32
C VAL A 13 -4.72 -1.93 -3.64
N LYS A 14 -5.57 -1.71 -2.66
CA LYS A 14 -6.65 -0.75 -2.76
C LYS A 14 -6.58 0.17 -1.55
N ILE A 15 -6.76 1.46 -1.76
CA ILE A 15 -6.82 2.41 -0.66
C ILE A 15 -8.17 2.25 0.01
N ARG A 16 -8.18 2.12 1.32
CA ARG A 16 -9.43 1.90 2.04
C ARG A 16 -10.41 3.02 1.75
N LYS A 17 -11.67 2.67 1.58
CA LYS A 17 -12.68 3.64 1.22
C LYS A 17 -12.97 4.66 2.30
N ASP A 18 -12.67 4.29 3.55
CA ASP A 18 -12.96 5.17 4.67
C ASP A 18 -11.79 6.09 5.02
N GLU A 19 -10.74 6.09 4.20
CA GLU A 19 -9.62 6.98 4.45
C GLU A 19 -9.94 8.39 3.97
N PRO A 20 -9.50 9.41 4.73
CA PRO A 20 -9.74 10.80 4.34
C PRO A 20 -8.73 11.26 3.30
N THR A 21 -8.82 10.71 2.13
CA THR A 21 -7.87 11.01 1.07
C THR A 21 -8.62 10.95 -0.27
N PRO A 22 -8.22 11.76 -1.24
CA PRO A 22 -8.83 11.69 -2.57
C PRO A 22 -8.58 10.36 -3.26
N PHE A 23 -7.66 9.55 -2.75
CA PHE A 23 -7.38 8.27 -3.37
C PHE A 23 -8.20 7.13 -2.77
N ALA A 24 -9.09 7.43 -1.82
CA ALA A 24 -9.89 6.38 -1.18
C ALA A 24 -10.64 5.57 -2.22
N GLY A 25 -10.58 4.25 -2.09
CA GLY A 25 -11.27 3.35 -2.99
C GLY A 25 -10.53 3.05 -4.29
N LEU A 26 -9.42 3.71 -4.55
CA LEU A 26 -8.67 3.50 -5.78
C LEU A 26 -7.68 2.36 -5.62
N GLU A 27 -7.34 1.72 -6.71
CA GLU A 27 -6.39 0.63 -6.72
C GLU A 27 -5.08 1.08 -7.32
N GLY A 28 -4.00 0.48 -6.85
CA GLY A 28 -2.69 0.73 -7.39
C GLY A 28 -1.78 -0.46 -7.15
N THR A 29 -0.51 -0.28 -7.43
CA THR A 29 0.47 -1.34 -7.30
C THR A 29 1.59 -0.85 -6.39
N ILE A 30 2.05 -1.71 -5.51
CA ILE A 30 3.17 -1.37 -4.64
C ILE A 30 4.43 -1.25 -5.49
N ALA A 31 5.05 -0.08 -5.47
CA ALA A 31 6.29 0.14 -6.21
C ALA A 31 7.50 -0.04 -5.31
N ALA A 32 7.37 0.29 -4.03
CA ALA A 32 8.49 0.19 -3.11
C ALA A 32 7.95 0.21 -1.69
N ILE A 33 8.78 -0.17 -0.75
CA ILE A 33 8.45 -0.16 0.67
C ILE A 33 9.50 0.69 1.36
N GLU A 34 9.05 1.59 2.23
CA GLU A 34 9.94 2.41 3.04
C GLU A 34 9.75 2.00 4.49
N PRO A 35 10.58 1.11 4.99
CA PRO A 35 10.45 0.66 6.37
C PRO A 35 10.73 1.81 7.34
N HIS A 36 10.01 1.82 8.44
CA HIS A 36 10.27 2.80 9.48
C HIS A 36 11.65 2.51 10.09
N PRO A 37 12.46 3.53 10.34
CA PRO A 37 13.84 3.31 10.85
C PRO A 37 13.87 2.59 12.17
N ARG A 38 12.82 2.67 12.96
CA ARG A 38 12.77 1.98 14.24
C ARG A 38 12.01 0.67 14.15
N GLU A 39 11.71 0.24 12.92
CA GLU A 39 11.07 -1.04 12.69
C GLU A 39 9.71 -1.15 13.35
N VAL A 40 8.98 -0.05 13.36
CA VAL A 40 7.61 -0.04 13.83
C VAL A 40 6.72 -0.32 12.62
N ALA A 41 6.17 -1.52 12.57
CA ALA A 41 5.48 -1.97 11.36
C ALA A 41 4.34 -1.05 10.95
N VAL A 42 3.59 -0.54 11.91
CA VAL A 42 2.45 0.31 11.57
C VAL A 42 2.86 1.63 10.95
N LEU A 43 4.15 1.99 11.04
CA LEU A 43 4.66 3.23 10.46
C LEU A 43 5.46 3.00 9.19
N ASP A 44 5.54 1.77 8.71
CA ASP A 44 6.12 1.51 7.41
C ASP A 44 5.26 2.16 6.35
N ARG A 45 5.90 2.67 5.32
CA ARG A 45 5.18 3.28 4.23
C ARG A 45 5.30 2.43 2.98
N TYR A 46 4.22 2.39 2.24
CA TYR A 46 4.19 1.69 0.98
C TYR A 46 3.98 2.70 -0.13
N ILE A 47 4.86 2.69 -1.11
CA ILE A 47 4.74 3.58 -2.24
C ILE A 47 3.83 2.91 -3.26
N VAL A 48 2.69 3.52 -3.52
CA VAL A 48 1.69 2.97 -4.42
C VAL A 48 1.70 3.78 -5.70
N VAL A 49 1.81 3.12 -6.84
CA VAL A 49 1.73 3.78 -8.12
C VAL A 49 0.37 3.46 -8.72
N PHE A 50 -0.34 4.50 -9.12
CA PHE A 50 -1.65 4.37 -9.74
C PHE A 50 -1.50 4.25 -11.25
N LYS A 51 -2.56 3.82 -11.91
CA LYS A 51 -2.45 3.52 -13.33
C LYS A 51 -2.13 4.73 -14.19
N TRP A 52 -2.37 5.93 -13.68
CA TRP A 52 -2.00 7.13 -14.41
C TRP A 52 -0.58 7.61 -14.08
N GLY A 53 0.18 6.82 -13.34
CA GLY A 53 1.59 7.09 -13.10
C GLY A 53 1.91 7.83 -11.82
N GLU A 54 0.92 8.33 -11.14
CA GLU A 54 1.16 9.06 -9.90
C GLU A 54 1.56 8.10 -8.79
N LYS A 55 2.52 8.51 -7.96
CA LYS A 55 2.97 7.72 -6.83
C LYS A 55 2.62 8.45 -5.55
N GLN A 56 2.09 7.71 -4.59
CA GLN A 56 1.76 8.25 -3.29
C GLN A 56 2.15 7.22 -2.24
N SER A 57 2.48 7.69 -1.04
CA SER A 57 2.83 6.78 0.04
C SER A 57 1.68 6.65 1.01
N PHE A 58 1.51 5.44 1.53
CA PHE A 58 0.44 5.14 2.47
C PHE A 58 0.99 4.25 3.56
N TYR A 59 0.36 4.31 4.73
CA TYR A 59 0.66 3.37 5.80
C TYR A 59 -0.08 2.07 5.57
N GLU A 60 0.42 1.02 6.19
CA GLU A 60 -0.18 -0.30 6.03
C GLU A 60 -1.67 -0.29 6.35
N ALA A 61 -2.07 0.44 7.38
CA ALA A 61 -3.46 0.45 7.81
C ALA A 61 -4.39 1.11 6.81
N GLN A 62 -3.84 1.86 5.87
CA GLN A 62 -4.65 2.54 4.86
C GLN A 62 -4.89 1.68 3.63
N LEU A 63 -4.28 0.52 3.58
CA LEU A 63 -4.31 -0.33 2.40
C LEU A 63 -5.01 -1.64 2.69
N THR A 64 -5.62 -2.18 1.67
CA THR A 64 -6.18 -3.52 1.73
C THR A 64 -5.83 -4.21 0.42
N GLU A 65 -5.92 -5.52 0.40
CA GLU A 65 -5.61 -6.25 -0.82
C GLU A 65 -6.64 -5.92 -1.87
N ALA A 66 -6.17 -5.72 -3.09
CA ALA A 66 -7.07 -5.51 -4.19
C ALA A 66 -7.85 -6.79 -4.43
N ASP A 67 -9.11 -6.65 -4.76
CA ASP A 67 -9.95 -7.80 -4.99
C ASP A 67 -9.65 -8.31 -6.37
N THR A 68 -8.88 -9.33 -6.46
CA THR A 68 -8.61 -9.84 -7.73
C THR A 68 -9.60 -10.82 -8.14
N ASP A 69 -10.39 -11.25 -7.44
CA ASP A 69 -11.35 -12.03 -7.76
C ASP A 69 -11.30 -12.88 -8.63
N HIS A 70 -10.97 -13.45 -8.76
CA HIS A 70 -10.89 -14.33 -9.39
C HIS A 70 -11.84 -14.85 -9.83
N ALA A 71 -12.40 -14.50 -9.99
CA ALA A 71 -13.40 -14.97 -10.38
C ALA A 71 -13.34 -15.90 -10.77
#